data_d4e46449a3c7de234d98c340b5de7aec
#
_entry.id   d4e46449a3c7de234d98c340b5de7aec
#
_cell.length_a   1.000
_cell.length_b   1.000
_cell.length_c   1.000
_cell.angle_alpha   90.00
_cell.angle_beta   90.00
_cell.angle_gamma   90.00
#
_symmetry.space_group_name_H-M   'P 1'
#
loop_
_entity.id
_entity.type
_entity.pdbx_description
1 polymer ?
#
loop_
_entity_poly.entity_id
_entity_poly.type
_entity_poly.pdbx_seq_one_letter_code
_entity_poly.pdbx_strand_id
1 'polypeptide(L)'
;MRKLFLLEDDLSLISGLTFAFKKQGFALDIARTLAEAEVLWSDRKYDLLVLDVSLPDGSGFDFCQKVRRTSNVPILFLTASDEEMNIIMGLELGGDDYLTKPFKLGVLLSRVNALLRRANASSAGEPVLESGSITVRLLQGQAYKNGVLLELTGAEYKLLCFFMQHPNAVLSKEQILDALWDCDGDYIDSSALTVYIRRLRMKIEDDPGKPQMLLTVRGMGYKWNG
;
A
#
# COMPACT_ATOMS: atom_id res chain seq x y z
N MET A 1 12.37 -14.97 -8.08
CA MET A 1 12.09 -15.14 -6.64
C MET A 1 12.52 -13.85 -5.96
N ARG A 2 11.63 -13.20 -5.20
CA ARG A 2 11.95 -11.92 -4.50
C ARG A 2 12.92 -12.18 -3.36
N LYS A 3 13.86 -11.26 -3.16
CA LYS A 3 14.91 -11.37 -2.17
C LYS A 3 14.78 -10.26 -1.13
N LEU A 4 14.60 -10.66 0.13
CA LEU A 4 14.52 -9.76 1.27
C LEU A 4 15.86 -9.71 2.01
N PHE A 5 16.10 -8.60 2.68
CA PHE A 5 17.20 -8.42 3.59
C PHE A 5 16.66 -8.17 4.99
N LEU A 6 17.10 -8.92 5.97
CA LEU A 6 16.74 -8.78 7.38
C LEU A 6 17.95 -8.37 8.20
N LEU A 7 17.88 -7.24 8.89
CA LEU A 7 18.85 -6.77 9.87
C LEU A 7 18.19 -6.84 11.25
N GLU A 8 18.61 -7.82 12.06
CA GLU A 8 18.00 -8.16 13.36
C GLU A 8 18.99 -8.99 14.16
N ASP A 9 19.16 -8.73 15.44
CA ASP A 9 20.13 -9.45 16.30
C ASP A 9 19.47 -10.55 17.15
N ASP A 10 18.15 -10.48 17.41
CA ASP A 10 17.41 -11.50 18.17
C ASP A 10 17.26 -12.79 17.35
N LEU A 11 17.96 -13.85 17.79
CA LEU A 11 17.94 -15.17 17.14
C LEU A 11 16.56 -15.82 17.10
N SER A 12 15.71 -15.58 18.09
CA SER A 12 14.37 -16.14 18.17
C SER A 12 13.48 -15.49 17.13
N LEU A 13 13.57 -14.17 17.01
CA LEU A 13 12.82 -13.40 16.00
C LEU A 13 13.29 -13.73 14.59
N ILE A 14 14.61 -13.80 14.37
CA ILE A 14 15.21 -14.23 13.10
C ILE A 14 14.68 -15.59 12.66
N SER A 15 14.65 -16.57 13.58
CA SER A 15 14.16 -17.92 13.28
C SER A 15 12.69 -17.90 12.83
N GLY A 16 11.83 -17.21 13.57
CA GLY A 16 10.41 -17.06 13.25
C GLY A 16 10.18 -16.36 11.92
N LEU A 17 10.89 -15.25 11.67
CA LEU A 17 10.77 -14.47 10.43
C LEU A 17 11.31 -15.26 9.23
N THR A 18 12.41 -15.98 9.40
CA THR A 18 12.98 -16.83 8.34
C THR A 18 11.99 -17.90 7.89
N PHE A 19 11.36 -18.58 8.83
CA PHE A 19 10.34 -19.58 8.52
C PHE A 19 9.17 -18.95 7.75
N ALA A 20 8.67 -17.81 8.23
CA ALA A 20 7.54 -17.14 7.64
C ALA A 20 7.82 -16.63 6.23
N PHE A 21 8.94 -15.96 6.01
CA PHE A 21 9.32 -15.43 4.70
C PHE A 21 9.59 -16.56 3.68
N LYS A 22 10.28 -17.64 4.09
CA LYS A 22 10.46 -18.81 3.22
C LYS A 22 9.14 -19.48 2.83
N LYS A 23 8.18 -19.57 3.76
CA LYS A 23 6.84 -20.12 3.47
C LYS A 23 6.09 -19.27 2.45
N GLN A 24 6.36 -17.95 2.38
CA GLN A 24 5.82 -17.05 1.37
C GLN A 24 6.60 -17.03 0.05
N GLY A 25 7.63 -17.87 -0.08
CA GLY A 25 8.45 -17.97 -1.30
C GLY A 25 9.51 -16.87 -1.44
N PHE A 26 9.86 -16.16 -0.36
CA PHE A 26 10.94 -15.17 -0.37
C PHE A 26 12.29 -15.83 -0.13
N ALA A 27 13.34 -15.35 -0.84
CA ALA A 27 14.73 -15.55 -0.43
C ALA A 27 15.08 -14.52 0.64
N LEU A 28 15.94 -14.89 1.60
CA LEU A 28 16.29 -14.05 2.72
C LEU A 28 17.80 -14.09 2.96
N ASP A 29 18.44 -12.91 2.99
CA ASP A 29 19.75 -12.72 3.59
C ASP A 29 19.56 -12.05 4.96
N ILE A 30 20.42 -12.42 5.93
CA ILE A 30 20.30 -11.99 7.31
C ILE A 30 21.63 -11.40 7.74
N ALA A 31 21.59 -10.22 8.36
CA ALA A 31 22.68 -9.61 9.09
C ALA A 31 22.24 -9.40 10.55
N ARG A 32 23.16 -9.56 11.48
CA ARG A 32 22.91 -9.39 12.91
C ARG A 32 23.56 -8.13 13.48
N THR A 33 24.38 -7.49 12.68
CA THR A 33 25.12 -6.27 13.03
C THR A 33 25.18 -5.34 11.82
N LEU A 34 25.44 -4.05 12.07
CA LEU A 34 25.68 -3.09 10.99
C LEU A 34 26.88 -3.48 10.13
N ALA A 35 27.94 -4.00 10.76
CA ALA A 35 29.12 -4.45 10.04
C ALA A 35 28.82 -5.58 9.06
N GLU A 36 28.03 -6.58 9.46
CA GLU A 36 27.55 -7.64 8.57
C GLU A 36 26.66 -7.11 7.46
N ALA A 37 25.76 -6.15 7.82
CA ALA A 37 24.85 -5.54 6.87
C ALA A 37 25.59 -4.79 5.77
N GLU A 38 26.63 -4.05 6.09
CA GLU A 38 27.46 -3.33 5.12
C GLU A 38 28.15 -4.27 4.12
N VAL A 39 28.68 -5.39 4.60
CA VAL A 39 29.29 -6.41 3.75
C VAL A 39 28.27 -7.02 2.78
N LEU A 40 27.09 -7.37 3.28
CA LEU A 40 26.04 -7.99 2.45
C LEU A 40 25.39 -7.00 1.48
N TRP A 41 25.34 -5.71 1.83
CA TRP A 41 24.74 -4.69 1.00
C TRP A 41 25.57 -4.36 -0.25
N SER A 42 26.89 -4.41 -0.18
CA SER A 42 27.79 -3.92 -1.23
C SER A 42 27.61 -4.57 -2.60
N ASP A 43 27.19 -5.84 -2.65
CA ASP A 43 27.17 -6.64 -3.88
C ASP A 43 25.79 -7.17 -4.32
N ARG A 44 24.70 -6.84 -3.61
CA ARG A 44 23.43 -7.51 -3.84
C ARG A 44 22.27 -6.55 -3.99
N LYS A 45 21.34 -6.93 -4.88
CA LYS A 45 20.04 -6.25 -5.05
C LYS A 45 18.99 -6.96 -4.21
N TYR A 46 18.31 -6.22 -3.37
CA TYR A 46 17.16 -6.66 -2.58
C TYR A 46 15.90 -5.98 -3.04
N ASP A 47 14.77 -6.68 -2.90
CA ASP A 47 13.45 -6.13 -3.22
C ASP A 47 12.83 -5.36 -2.06
N LEU A 48 13.26 -5.65 -0.81
CA LEU A 48 12.84 -4.97 0.40
C LEU A 48 13.80 -5.26 1.55
N LEU A 49 14.02 -4.27 2.41
CA LEU A 49 14.77 -4.38 3.66
C LEU A 49 13.83 -4.35 4.86
N VAL A 50 14.06 -5.23 5.82
CA VAL A 50 13.44 -5.21 7.16
C VAL A 50 14.56 -4.94 8.15
N LEU A 51 14.50 -3.79 8.83
CA LEU A 51 15.60 -3.30 9.67
C LEU A 51 15.13 -3.13 11.11
N ASP A 52 15.79 -3.80 12.06
CA ASP A 52 15.65 -3.40 13.45
C ASP A 52 16.31 -2.04 13.68
N VAL A 53 15.67 -1.21 14.47
CA VAL A 53 16.22 0.09 14.88
C VAL A 53 17.35 -0.07 15.90
N SER A 54 17.22 -1.01 16.83
CA SER A 54 18.17 -1.19 17.95
C SER A 54 19.08 -2.38 17.69
N LEU A 55 20.36 -2.13 17.44
CA LEU A 55 21.37 -3.12 17.15
C LEU A 55 22.54 -3.01 18.12
N PRO A 56 23.31 -4.09 18.35
CA PRO A 56 24.41 -4.09 19.31
C PRO A 56 25.57 -3.15 18.95
N ASP A 57 25.70 -2.80 17.67
CA ASP A 57 26.78 -1.96 17.13
C ASP A 57 26.28 -0.63 16.53
N GLY A 58 25.01 -0.24 16.77
CA GLY A 58 24.47 1.03 16.33
C GLY A 58 22.97 1.00 16.04
N SER A 59 22.52 1.81 15.08
CA SER A 59 21.11 1.95 14.75
C SER A 59 20.79 1.55 13.31
N GLY A 60 19.66 0.85 13.10
CA GLY A 60 19.13 0.59 11.75
C GLY A 60 18.85 1.85 10.94
N PHE A 61 18.67 2.99 11.62
CA PHE A 61 18.56 4.29 10.96
C PHE A 61 19.86 4.70 10.25
N ASP A 62 21.02 4.42 10.84
CA ASP A 62 22.32 4.71 10.22
C ASP A 62 22.50 3.90 8.94
N PHE A 63 22.07 2.65 8.98
CA PHE A 63 22.09 1.80 7.79
C PHE A 63 21.10 2.28 6.71
N CYS A 64 19.92 2.70 7.11
CA CYS A 64 18.94 3.30 6.18
C CYS A 64 19.52 4.51 5.45
N GLN A 65 20.14 5.44 6.16
CA GLN A 65 20.77 6.62 5.54
C GLN A 65 21.86 6.24 4.52
N LYS A 66 22.67 5.22 4.80
CA LYS A 66 23.66 4.71 3.85
C LYS A 66 23.00 4.12 2.60
N VAL A 67 21.96 3.30 2.79
CA VAL A 67 21.19 2.70 1.69
C VAL A 67 20.56 3.77 0.81
N ARG A 68 19.97 4.81 1.39
CA ARG A 68 19.29 5.89 0.67
C ARG A 68 20.21 6.75 -0.21
N ARG A 69 21.52 6.73 0.03
CA ARG A 69 22.50 7.40 -0.85
C ARG A 69 22.59 6.74 -2.23
N THR A 70 22.22 5.47 -2.35
CA THR A 70 22.42 4.67 -3.58
C THR A 70 21.18 3.92 -4.05
N SER A 71 20.13 3.84 -3.22
CA SER A 71 18.95 3.01 -3.53
C SER A 71 17.66 3.52 -2.90
N ASN A 72 16.56 3.37 -3.67
CA ASN A 72 15.19 3.60 -3.22
C ASN A 72 14.47 2.28 -2.87
N VAL A 73 15.21 1.22 -2.55
CA VAL A 73 14.62 -0.05 -2.11
C VAL A 73 13.70 0.17 -0.91
N PRO A 74 12.49 -0.42 -0.87
CA PRO A 74 11.59 -0.26 0.28
C PRO A 74 12.21 -0.71 1.58
N ILE A 75 12.02 0.06 2.65
CA ILE A 75 12.53 -0.21 4.00
C ILE A 75 11.36 -0.23 4.98
N LEU A 76 11.23 -1.35 5.71
CA LEU A 76 10.34 -1.51 6.85
C LEU A 76 11.17 -1.54 8.12
N PHE A 77 10.92 -0.61 9.04
CA PHE A 77 11.56 -0.63 10.36
C PHE A 77 10.80 -1.52 11.35
N LEU A 78 11.57 -2.27 12.16
CA LEU A 78 11.09 -2.91 13.38
C LEU A 78 11.60 -2.09 14.56
N THR A 79 10.75 -1.69 15.48
CA THR A 79 11.13 -0.86 16.64
C THR A 79 10.52 -1.40 17.93
N ALA A 80 11.28 -1.34 19.02
CA ALA A 80 10.82 -1.74 20.35
C ALA A 80 10.06 -0.61 21.08
N SER A 81 10.06 0.61 20.55
CA SER A 81 9.57 1.79 21.27
C SER A 81 8.33 2.38 20.62
N ASP A 82 7.35 2.69 21.47
CA ASP A 82 6.17 3.51 21.17
C ASP A 82 6.50 5.02 21.16
N GLU A 83 7.80 5.38 21.20
CA GLU A 83 8.20 6.78 21.11
C GLU A 83 7.87 7.31 19.71
N GLU A 84 6.84 8.15 19.64
CA GLU A 84 6.41 8.85 18.41
C GLU A 84 7.59 9.51 17.70
N MET A 85 8.61 9.94 18.45
CA MET A 85 9.81 10.57 17.94
C MET A 85 10.66 9.62 17.07
N ASN A 86 10.75 8.34 17.42
CA ASN A 86 11.48 7.34 16.62
C ASN A 86 10.74 6.98 15.33
N ILE A 87 9.42 7.01 15.35
CA ILE A 87 8.56 6.78 14.18
C ILE A 87 8.73 7.93 13.18
N ILE A 88 8.64 9.18 13.66
CA ILE A 88 8.82 10.38 12.84
C ILE A 88 10.23 10.41 12.25
N MET A 89 11.27 10.19 13.07
CA MET A 89 12.65 10.13 12.58
C MET A 89 12.84 9.03 11.53
N GLY A 90 12.27 7.85 11.72
CA GLY A 90 12.41 6.75 10.75
C GLY A 90 11.84 7.08 9.37
N LEU A 91 10.70 7.76 9.33
CA LEU A 91 10.06 8.20 8.10
C LEU A 91 10.81 9.37 7.46
N GLU A 92 11.28 10.35 8.24
CA GLU A 92 12.09 11.49 7.74
C GLU A 92 13.45 11.02 7.19
N LEU A 93 14.05 9.96 7.76
CA LEU A 93 15.30 9.36 7.30
C LEU A 93 15.12 8.46 6.06
N GLY A 94 13.89 8.33 5.55
CA GLY A 94 13.59 7.62 4.31
C GLY A 94 13.09 6.20 4.47
N GLY A 95 12.59 5.81 5.65
CA GLY A 95 11.80 4.58 5.82
C GLY A 95 10.45 4.68 5.12
N ASP A 96 9.95 3.56 4.61
CA ASP A 96 8.66 3.51 3.90
C ASP A 96 7.51 3.05 4.81
N ASP A 97 7.82 2.35 5.89
CA ASP A 97 6.85 1.89 6.90
C ASP A 97 7.58 1.48 8.17
N TYR A 98 6.85 1.30 9.26
CA TYR A 98 7.37 0.83 10.55
C TYR A 98 6.41 -0.14 11.22
N LEU A 99 6.94 -0.97 12.12
CA LEU A 99 6.16 -1.93 12.90
C LEU A 99 6.74 -2.04 14.30
N THR A 100 5.92 -1.74 15.31
CA THR A 100 6.34 -1.81 16.73
C THR A 100 6.37 -3.24 17.24
N LYS A 101 7.41 -3.59 18.00
CA LYS A 101 7.52 -4.86 18.74
C LYS A 101 6.79 -4.73 20.08
N PRO A 102 5.98 -5.75 20.53
CA PRO A 102 5.71 -7.01 19.86
C PRO A 102 4.65 -6.91 18.76
N PHE A 103 4.81 -7.61 17.66
CA PHE A 103 3.89 -7.59 16.52
C PHE A 103 3.36 -8.99 16.17
N LYS A 104 2.21 -9.01 15.48
CA LYS A 104 1.68 -10.23 14.89
C LYS A 104 2.33 -10.49 13.54
N LEU A 105 2.77 -11.72 13.29
CA LEU A 105 3.42 -12.13 12.04
C LEU A 105 2.58 -11.81 10.79
N GLY A 106 1.26 -11.99 10.86
CA GLY A 106 0.35 -11.65 9.77
C GLY A 106 0.37 -10.16 9.40
N VAL A 107 0.51 -9.26 10.41
CA VAL A 107 0.63 -7.82 10.18
C VAL A 107 1.94 -7.49 9.46
N LEU A 108 3.06 -8.07 9.91
CA LEU A 108 4.36 -7.90 9.25
C LEU A 108 4.28 -8.34 7.77
N LEU A 109 3.77 -9.54 7.50
CA LEU A 109 3.67 -10.06 6.13
C LEU A 109 2.77 -9.18 5.24
N SER A 110 1.67 -8.66 5.79
CA SER A 110 0.79 -7.73 5.08
C SER A 110 1.52 -6.45 4.67
N ARG A 111 2.31 -5.84 5.58
CA ARG A 111 3.11 -4.64 5.32
C ARG A 111 4.21 -4.90 4.30
N VAL A 112 4.96 -6.00 4.43
CA VAL A 112 5.98 -6.42 3.45
C VAL A 112 5.38 -6.57 2.06
N ASN A 113 4.24 -7.26 1.93
CA ASN A 113 3.56 -7.42 0.64
C ASN A 113 3.06 -6.08 0.08
N ALA A 114 2.58 -5.17 0.92
CA ALA A 114 2.15 -3.85 0.49
C ALA A 114 3.32 -3.01 -0.05
N LEU A 115 4.46 -3.01 0.65
CA LEU A 115 5.68 -2.32 0.21
C LEU A 115 6.23 -2.90 -1.10
N LEU A 116 6.31 -4.23 -1.21
CA LEU A 116 6.75 -4.90 -2.44
C LEU A 116 5.83 -4.62 -3.63
N ARG A 117 4.54 -4.47 -3.40
CA ARG A 117 3.57 -4.10 -4.44
C ARG A 117 3.81 -2.67 -4.92
N ARG A 118 4.02 -1.70 -4.00
CA ARG A 118 4.34 -0.30 -4.33
C ARG A 118 5.64 -0.18 -5.11
N ALA A 119 6.70 -0.89 -4.70
CA ALA A 119 7.99 -0.88 -5.38
C ALA A 119 7.93 -1.43 -6.80
N ASN A 120 7.18 -2.50 -7.03
CA ASN A 120 6.96 -3.03 -8.38
C ASN A 120 6.17 -2.07 -9.26
N ALA A 121 5.25 -1.31 -8.69
CA ALA A 121 4.52 -0.28 -9.39
C ALA A 121 5.44 0.83 -9.88
N SER A 122 6.49 1.16 -9.13
CA SER A 122 7.50 2.17 -9.53
C SER A 122 8.43 1.67 -10.64
N SER A 123 8.62 0.34 -10.77
CA SER A 123 9.48 -0.27 -11.82
C SER A 123 8.74 -0.73 -13.06
N ALA A 124 7.40 -0.89 -12.98
CA ALA A 124 6.53 -1.36 -14.07
C ALA A 124 5.60 -0.27 -14.64
N GLY A 125 5.89 1.01 -14.38
CA GLY A 125 4.93 2.08 -14.55
C GLY A 125 4.03 2.22 -13.31
N GLU A 126 3.65 3.44 -13.00
CA GLU A 126 2.70 3.75 -11.91
C GLU A 126 1.45 2.85 -12.06
N PRO A 127 0.94 2.20 -10.98
CA PRO A 127 -0.30 1.44 -11.10
C PRO A 127 -1.44 2.39 -11.43
N VAL A 128 -1.86 2.35 -12.66
CA VAL A 128 -2.91 3.18 -13.23
C VAL A 128 -4.10 2.29 -13.51
N LEU A 129 -5.30 2.71 -13.10
CA LEU A 129 -6.53 2.16 -13.61
C LEU A 129 -6.99 3.05 -14.77
N GLU A 130 -7.22 2.45 -15.91
CA GLU A 130 -7.71 3.14 -17.10
C GLU A 130 -9.02 2.52 -17.56
N SER A 131 -10.00 3.38 -17.84
CA SER A 131 -11.29 2.98 -18.39
C SER A 131 -11.87 4.15 -19.17
N GLY A 132 -11.91 4.02 -20.48
CA GLY A 132 -12.37 5.08 -21.37
C GLY A 132 -11.60 6.39 -21.20
N SER A 133 -12.27 7.45 -20.79
CA SER A 133 -11.69 8.77 -20.55
C SER A 133 -11.11 8.95 -19.13
N ILE A 134 -11.30 7.96 -18.24
CA ILE A 134 -10.90 8.04 -16.84
C ILE A 134 -9.56 7.33 -16.63
N THR A 135 -8.65 8.01 -15.95
CA THR A 135 -7.34 7.50 -15.52
C THR A 135 -7.20 7.75 -14.03
N VAL A 136 -6.92 6.71 -13.24
CA VAL A 136 -6.66 6.82 -11.79
C VAL A 136 -5.24 6.39 -11.50
N ARG A 137 -4.45 7.30 -10.92
CA ARG A 137 -3.09 7.06 -10.44
C ARG A 137 -3.14 6.67 -8.96
N LEU A 138 -3.03 5.38 -8.70
CA LEU A 138 -3.29 4.82 -7.36
C LEU A 138 -2.28 5.28 -6.31
N LEU A 139 -1.01 5.50 -6.69
CA LEU A 139 0.02 5.96 -5.75
C LEU A 139 -0.16 7.43 -5.38
N GLN A 140 -0.60 8.25 -6.33
CA GLN A 140 -0.81 9.68 -6.11
C GLN A 140 -2.16 9.99 -5.45
N GLY A 141 -3.08 9.01 -5.41
CA GLY A 141 -4.45 9.24 -4.94
C GLY A 141 -5.23 10.21 -5.85
N GLN A 142 -4.88 10.28 -7.13
CA GLN A 142 -5.43 11.24 -8.08
C GLN A 142 -6.19 10.53 -9.21
N ALA A 143 -7.26 11.15 -9.65
CA ALA A 143 -8.05 10.70 -10.80
C ALA A 143 -8.15 11.82 -11.85
N TYR A 144 -8.18 11.43 -13.10
CA TYR A 144 -8.23 12.34 -14.24
C TYR A 144 -9.33 11.93 -15.21
N LYS A 145 -9.97 12.90 -15.85
CA LYS A 145 -10.86 12.69 -17.01
C LYS A 145 -10.27 13.43 -18.21
N ASN A 146 -9.99 12.70 -19.29
CA ASN A 146 -9.32 13.26 -20.48
C ASN A 146 -8.03 14.03 -20.13
N GLY A 147 -7.25 13.56 -19.15
CA GLY A 147 -6.02 14.21 -18.69
C GLY A 147 -6.23 15.41 -17.73
N VAL A 148 -7.46 15.81 -17.45
CA VAL A 148 -7.79 16.88 -16.48
C VAL A 148 -8.03 16.28 -15.10
N LEU A 149 -7.37 16.83 -14.07
CA LEU A 149 -7.50 16.38 -12.69
C LEU A 149 -8.95 16.53 -12.20
N LEU A 150 -9.49 15.46 -11.63
CA LEU A 150 -10.81 15.44 -11.00
C LEU A 150 -10.66 15.80 -9.51
N GLU A 151 -11.40 16.78 -9.04
CA GLU A 151 -11.50 17.12 -7.63
C GLU A 151 -12.47 16.17 -6.92
N LEU A 152 -11.97 15.01 -6.49
CA LEU A 152 -12.74 14.00 -5.76
C LEU A 152 -12.50 14.12 -4.25
N THR A 153 -13.57 13.95 -3.47
CA THR A 153 -13.43 13.66 -2.03
C THR A 153 -12.84 12.27 -1.83
N GLY A 154 -12.31 11.97 -0.65
CA GLY A 154 -11.76 10.63 -0.34
C GLY A 154 -12.76 9.50 -0.58
N ALA A 155 -14.04 9.70 -0.22
CA ALA A 155 -15.11 8.72 -0.46
C ALA A 155 -15.41 8.53 -1.95
N GLU A 156 -15.47 9.61 -2.73
CA GLU A 156 -15.68 9.55 -4.17
C GLU A 156 -14.51 8.89 -4.90
N TYR A 157 -13.29 9.14 -4.45
CA TYR A 157 -12.08 8.50 -4.97
C TYR A 157 -12.08 7.00 -4.71
N LYS A 158 -12.34 6.57 -3.45
CA LYS A 158 -12.47 5.15 -3.08
C LYS A 158 -13.55 4.45 -3.92
N LEU A 159 -14.72 5.11 -4.07
CA LEU A 159 -15.84 4.60 -4.87
C LEU A 159 -15.45 4.41 -6.33
N LEU A 160 -14.78 5.39 -6.94
CA LEU A 160 -14.28 5.31 -8.31
C LEU A 160 -13.30 4.14 -8.48
N CYS A 161 -12.30 4.03 -7.60
CA CYS A 161 -11.33 2.93 -7.63
C CYS A 161 -12.02 1.57 -7.52
N PHE A 162 -12.98 1.44 -6.61
CA PHE A 162 -13.71 0.18 -6.41
C PHE A 162 -14.48 -0.24 -7.67
N PHE A 163 -15.18 0.68 -8.32
CA PHE A 163 -15.87 0.40 -9.57
C PHE A 163 -14.91 0.04 -10.71
N MET A 164 -13.82 0.79 -10.87
CA MET A 164 -12.84 0.52 -11.93
C MET A 164 -12.07 -0.79 -11.75
N GLN A 165 -11.97 -1.29 -10.52
CA GLN A 165 -11.40 -2.62 -10.22
C GLN A 165 -12.35 -3.78 -10.52
N HIS A 166 -13.65 -3.50 -10.70
CA HIS A 166 -14.68 -4.49 -11.00
C HIS A 166 -15.43 -4.14 -12.29
N PRO A 167 -14.73 -4.01 -13.43
CA PRO A 167 -15.32 -3.59 -14.68
C PRO A 167 -16.39 -4.62 -15.12
N ASN A 168 -17.51 -4.09 -15.60
CA ASN A 168 -18.62 -4.87 -16.10
C ASN A 168 -19.35 -5.77 -15.08
N ALA A 169 -18.93 -5.81 -13.82
CA ALA A 169 -19.63 -6.50 -12.74
C ALA A 169 -20.82 -5.65 -12.23
N VAL A 170 -21.93 -6.30 -11.92
CA VAL A 170 -23.03 -5.67 -11.18
C VAL A 170 -22.73 -5.81 -9.69
N LEU A 171 -22.53 -4.70 -9.01
CA LEU A 171 -22.22 -4.64 -7.58
C LEU A 171 -23.47 -4.25 -6.80
N SER A 172 -23.84 -5.05 -5.79
CA SER A 172 -24.95 -4.74 -4.92
C SER A 172 -24.66 -3.51 -4.03
N LYS A 173 -25.69 -2.90 -3.47
CA LYS A 173 -25.49 -1.77 -2.55
C LYS A 173 -24.69 -2.18 -1.32
N GLU A 174 -24.93 -3.38 -0.79
CA GLU A 174 -24.23 -3.95 0.35
C GLU A 174 -22.75 -4.12 0.04
N GLN A 175 -22.40 -4.75 -1.10
CA GLN A 175 -21.01 -4.93 -1.52
C GLN A 175 -20.26 -3.60 -1.67
N ILE A 176 -20.92 -2.57 -2.18
CA ILE A 176 -20.31 -1.23 -2.32
C ILE A 176 -20.12 -0.58 -0.95
N LEU A 177 -21.09 -0.70 -0.07
CA LEU A 177 -21.01 -0.16 1.28
C LEU A 177 -19.90 -0.85 2.08
N ASP A 178 -19.84 -2.17 2.09
CA ASP A 178 -18.80 -2.95 2.77
C ASP A 178 -17.39 -2.54 2.30
N ALA A 179 -17.20 -2.41 0.98
CA ALA A 179 -15.89 -2.04 0.42
C ALA A 179 -15.44 -0.61 0.75
N LEU A 180 -16.38 0.30 0.98
CA LEU A 180 -16.07 1.70 1.28
C LEU A 180 -15.82 1.95 2.77
N TRP A 181 -16.39 1.14 3.67
CA TRP A 181 -16.44 1.43 5.09
C TRP A 181 -15.80 0.41 6.05
N ASP A 182 -15.18 -0.64 5.54
CA ASP A 182 -14.45 -1.63 6.38
C ASP A 182 -13.27 -1.04 7.18
N CYS A 183 -12.93 0.26 6.99
CA CYS A 183 -11.73 0.86 7.60
C CYS A 183 -12.00 1.87 8.72
N ASP A 184 -13.20 2.48 8.86
CA ASP A 184 -13.38 3.65 9.76
C ASP A 184 -14.61 3.62 10.68
N GLY A 185 -15.34 2.49 10.77
CA GLY A 185 -16.36 2.29 11.83
C GLY A 185 -17.63 3.15 11.80
N ASP A 186 -17.77 4.05 10.83
CA ASP A 186 -18.99 4.85 10.69
C ASP A 186 -20.05 4.15 9.82
N TYR A 187 -21.15 3.79 10.42
CA TYR A 187 -22.31 3.20 9.79
C TYR A 187 -22.93 4.22 8.83
N ILE A 188 -22.73 4.08 7.52
CA ILE A 188 -23.42 4.92 6.54
C ILE A 188 -24.67 4.21 6.04
N ASP A 189 -25.79 4.91 6.17
CA ASP A 189 -27.11 4.48 5.69
C ASP A 189 -27.08 4.29 4.16
N SER A 190 -27.78 3.26 3.69
CA SER A 190 -27.93 2.93 2.27
C SER A 190 -28.47 4.09 1.40
N SER A 191 -29.12 5.08 2.02
CA SER A 191 -29.56 6.32 1.36
C SER A 191 -28.38 7.20 0.96
N ALA A 192 -27.30 7.23 1.72
CA ALA A 192 -26.12 8.04 1.43
C ALA A 192 -25.36 7.55 0.19
N LEU A 193 -25.35 6.24 -0.10
CA LEU A 193 -24.72 5.70 -1.31
C LEU A 193 -25.28 6.35 -2.57
N THR A 194 -26.61 6.57 -2.65
CA THR A 194 -27.24 7.22 -3.81
C THR A 194 -26.71 8.64 -4.01
N VAL A 195 -26.41 9.36 -2.93
CA VAL A 195 -25.84 10.71 -2.99
C VAL A 195 -24.40 10.66 -3.52
N TYR A 196 -23.58 9.70 -3.05
CA TYR A 196 -22.20 9.55 -3.55
C TYR A 196 -22.16 9.14 -5.02
N ILE A 197 -23.01 8.20 -5.44
CA ILE A 197 -23.16 7.83 -6.86
C ILE A 197 -23.53 9.06 -7.72
N ARG A 198 -24.51 9.87 -7.27
CA ARG A 198 -24.88 11.08 -7.99
C ARG A 198 -23.73 12.07 -8.08
N ARG A 199 -23.04 12.34 -6.99
CA ARG A 199 -21.90 13.26 -6.95
C ARG A 199 -20.75 12.78 -7.84
N LEU A 200 -20.44 11.47 -7.80
CA LEU A 200 -19.42 10.89 -8.66
C LEU A 200 -19.79 11.05 -10.14
N ARG A 201 -21.03 10.74 -10.53
CA ARG A 201 -21.53 10.96 -11.89
C ARG A 201 -21.37 12.40 -12.36
N MET A 202 -21.67 13.38 -11.52
CA MET A 202 -21.49 14.80 -11.86
C MET A 202 -20.06 15.15 -12.24
N LYS A 203 -19.07 14.38 -11.80
CA LYS A 203 -17.65 14.62 -12.06
C LYS A 203 -17.09 13.79 -13.22
N ILE A 204 -17.58 12.57 -13.40
CA ILE A 204 -17.04 11.63 -14.39
C ILE A 204 -17.86 11.56 -15.69
N GLU A 205 -19.17 11.72 -15.64
CA GLU A 205 -20.03 11.63 -16.83
C GLU A 205 -20.04 12.94 -17.63
N ASP A 206 -20.34 12.84 -18.91
CA ASP A 206 -20.59 14.04 -19.73
C ASP A 206 -22.03 14.55 -19.53
N ASP A 207 -22.98 13.64 -19.40
CA ASP A 207 -24.37 13.91 -19.01
C ASP A 207 -24.73 13.04 -17.80
N PRO A 208 -24.72 13.59 -16.57
CA PRO A 208 -25.08 12.83 -15.37
C PRO A 208 -26.49 12.25 -15.36
N GLY A 209 -27.39 12.82 -16.16
CA GLY A 209 -28.74 12.34 -16.34
C GLY A 209 -28.85 11.12 -17.26
N LYS A 210 -27.85 10.91 -18.11
CA LYS A 210 -27.72 9.76 -19.02
C LYS A 210 -26.35 9.10 -18.87
N PRO A 211 -26.07 8.51 -17.70
CA PRO A 211 -24.74 7.98 -17.41
C PRO A 211 -24.37 6.85 -18.39
N GLN A 212 -23.11 6.87 -18.82
CA GLN A 212 -22.53 5.87 -19.73
C GLN A 212 -21.48 4.99 -19.03
N MET A 213 -20.78 5.53 -18.03
CA MET A 213 -19.72 4.83 -17.30
C MET A 213 -20.26 4.13 -16.07
N LEU A 214 -21.01 4.85 -15.21
CA LEU A 214 -21.53 4.32 -13.96
C LEU A 214 -23.05 4.11 -14.07
N LEU A 215 -23.45 2.91 -14.45
CA LEU A 215 -24.82 2.55 -14.75
C LEU A 215 -25.61 2.13 -13.50
N THR A 216 -26.92 2.38 -13.48
CA THR A 216 -27.82 1.79 -12.50
C THR A 216 -28.46 0.53 -13.07
N VAL A 217 -28.31 -0.59 -12.37
CA VAL A 217 -29.00 -1.84 -12.69
C VAL A 217 -30.19 -1.97 -11.72
N ARG A 218 -31.39 -1.71 -12.22
CA ARG A 218 -32.62 -1.63 -11.39
C ARG A 218 -32.81 -2.90 -10.56
N GLY A 219 -33.03 -2.73 -9.27
CA GLY A 219 -33.25 -3.84 -8.33
C GLY A 219 -31.99 -4.60 -7.92
N MET A 220 -30.81 -4.37 -8.55
CA MET A 220 -29.58 -5.12 -8.30
C MET A 220 -28.44 -4.26 -7.76
N GLY A 221 -28.30 -3.01 -8.19
CA GLY A 221 -27.22 -2.14 -7.75
C GLY A 221 -26.63 -1.28 -8.86
N TYR A 222 -25.31 -1.22 -8.96
CA TYR A 222 -24.61 -0.38 -9.91
C TYR A 222 -23.53 -1.18 -10.66
N LYS A 223 -23.19 -0.71 -11.86
CA LYS A 223 -22.22 -1.34 -12.75
C LYS A 223 -21.30 -0.29 -13.36
N TRP A 224 -20.01 -0.54 -13.37
CA TRP A 224 -19.04 0.19 -14.17
C TRP A 224 -19.01 -0.39 -15.59
N ASN A 225 -19.23 0.46 -16.56
CA ASN A 225 -19.17 0.09 -17.97
C ASN A 225 -17.81 0.55 -18.52
N GLY A 226 -16.81 -0.33 -18.42
CA GLY A 226 -15.43 -0.06 -18.80
C GLY A 226 -14.86 -1.10 -19.75
#